data_948ab99384005267ab54b56c3ebece7d
#
_entry.id   948ab99384005267ab54b56c3ebece7d
#
_cell.length_a   1.000
_cell.length_b   1.000
_cell.length_c   1.000
_cell.angle_alpha   90.00
_cell.angle_beta   90.00
_cell.angle_gamma   90.00
#
_symmetry.space_group_name_H-M   'P 1'
#
loop_
_entity.id
_entity.type
_entity.pdbx_description
1 polymer ?
#
loop_
_entity_poly.entity_id
_entity_poly.type
_entity_poly.pdbx_seq_one_letter_code
_entity_poly.pdbx_strand_id
1 'polypeptide(L)'
;MTQLNRKLPLGIQDFEEMRRDHYIYADKTDMVWKLANGTKYNYLSRPRRFGKSLLCSTLKCYFEGRKELFEGLKIMELESEWVKRPVIYFSMSLGGSSAQTLTEYLNNVLSSYEKIYGRNPDEQSLGNRLNGIIQRAYEQAGVQIAIIVDEYDVPLQHTYETNHHDACREIYRNFFTGLKDYGYCIKCVFITGITKFTQISLFSMLNTLTNVSFRNEYATICGLTKDEIQFYFSEQLSELADNYAITKSALMDTMSSIYDGYHFSRSLVGVYNPFSVCNALANLRLNSYWIASGSNEMLLKVLRKFINEIPELDNCLIDSDYLEMSDVNMNDPKLFLYQSGYLTIKKVVGSSYMLGYPNREVRNAMFGMILPIMLHKESSQVSNAIQELKISMLAANIDRSMLCLKQLVAGTPYSTQKKENFVFEEHFRFILKNIFYLCGFKVSEEQQMSIGRIDLVVETSENIYILELKMSDNGGVVSASYQISSRHYADAYAASSKPVISLALEFDRQSRGLIDWKKQ
;
A
#
# COMPACT_ATOMS: atom_id res chain seq x y z
N MET A 1 -8.73 15.67 -33.16
CA MET A 1 -8.31 14.28 -33.30
C MET A 1 -9.35 13.44 -32.58
N THR A 2 -10.06 12.59 -33.28
CA THR A 2 -11.06 11.64 -32.77
C THR A 2 -10.44 10.82 -31.66
N GLN A 3 -11.04 10.83 -30.46
CA GLN A 3 -10.67 9.94 -29.35
C GLN A 3 -10.85 8.49 -29.86
N LEU A 4 -9.73 7.88 -30.26
CA LEU A 4 -9.72 6.44 -30.46
C LEU A 4 -10.09 5.80 -29.13
N ASN A 5 -10.98 4.82 -29.16
CA ASN A 5 -11.38 3.96 -28.05
C ASN A 5 -10.12 3.39 -27.39
N ARG A 6 -9.58 4.08 -26.36
CA ARG A 6 -8.34 3.69 -25.67
C ARG A 6 -8.64 2.57 -24.71
N LYS A 7 -7.81 1.52 -24.73
CA LYS A 7 -7.95 0.35 -23.85
C LYS A 7 -7.52 0.67 -22.41
N LEU A 8 -8.21 0.12 -21.43
CA LEU A 8 -7.76 0.17 -20.03
C LEU A 8 -6.49 -0.66 -19.83
N PRO A 9 -5.45 -0.12 -19.15
CA PRO A 9 -4.13 -0.77 -19.04
C PRO A 9 -4.10 -1.81 -17.91
N LEU A 10 -4.96 -2.83 -17.98
CA LEU A 10 -5.01 -3.91 -17.00
C LEU A 10 -3.84 -4.87 -17.18
N GLY A 11 -2.94 -4.91 -16.17
CA GLY A 11 -1.79 -5.81 -16.19
C GLY A 11 -0.65 -5.41 -17.11
N ILE A 12 -0.75 -4.28 -17.84
CA ILE A 12 0.28 -3.81 -18.76
C ILE A 12 1.38 -3.11 -17.97
N GLN A 13 2.62 -3.59 -18.10
CA GLN A 13 3.81 -3.08 -17.42
C GLN A 13 4.90 -2.60 -18.38
N ASP A 14 4.75 -2.91 -19.67
CA ASP A 14 5.67 -2.52 -20.72
C ASP A 14 5.21 -1.23 -21.41
N PHE A 15 6.10 -0.23 -21.49
CA PHE A 15 5.77 1.07 -22.08
C PHE A 15 5.61 1.00 -23.60
N GLU A 16 6.39 0.18 -24.29
CA GLU A 16 6.26 -0.02 -25.73
C GLU A 16 4.92 -0.64 -26.08
N GLU A 17 4.50 -1.69 -25.38
CA GLU A 17 3.16 -2.29 -25.52
C GLU A 17 2.06 -1.26 -25.20
N MET A 18 2.22 -0.53 -24.09
CA MET A 18 1.28 0.54 -23.69
C MET A 18 1.02 1.54 -24.81
N ARG A 19 2.07 1.97 -25.49
CA ARG A 19 1.98 2.99 -26.56
C ARG A 19 1.52 2.42 -27.89
N ARG A 20 2.03 1.24 -28.30
CA ARG A 20 1.71 0.62 -29.59
C ARG A 20 0.27 0.14 -29.67
N ASP A 21 -0.23 -0.41 -28.56
CA ASP A 21 -1.57 -1.00 -28.52
C ASP A 21 -2.64 -0.01 -28.04
N HIS A 22 -2.28 1.28 -27.97
CA HIS A 22 -3.19 2.38 -27.64
C HIS A 22 -3.90 2.24 -26.29
N TYR A 23 -3.18 1.77 -25.26
CA TYR A 23 -3.70 1.82 -23.88
C TYR A 23 -3.70 3.24 -23.34
N ILE A 24 -4.57 3.50 -22.36
CA ILE A 24 -4.57 4.76 -21.62
C ILE A 24 -3.26 4.86 -20.81
N TYR A 25 -2.48 5.90 -21.06
CA TYR A 25 -1.25 6.22 -20.35
C TYR A 25 -1.38 7.58 -19.67
N ALA A 26 -1.35 7.62 -18.33
CA ALA A 26 -1.24 8.87 -17.58
C ALA A 26 0.20 9.39 -17.68
N ASP A 27 0.37 10.49 -18.38
CA ASP A 27 1.68 11.01 -18.77
C ASP A 27 2.47 11.57 -17.57
N LYS A 28 3.55 10.87 -17.22
CA LYS A 28 4.53 11.23 -16.18
C LYS A 28 5.91 11.51 -16.78
N THR A 29 5.99 11.67 -18.10
CA THR A 29 7.27 11.71 -18.80
C THR A 29 8.12 12.94 -18.51
N ASP A 30 7.53 14.02 -18.03
CA ASP A 30 8.24 15.17 -17.48
C ASP A 30 9.07 14.81 -16.24
N MET A 31 8.53 13.97 -15.35
CA MET A 31 9.25 13.46 -14.18
C MET A 31 10.28 12.40 -14.58
N VAL A 32 9.99 11.58 -15.60
CA VAL A 32 10.96 10.62 -16.18
C VAL A 32 12.19 11.37 -16.70
N TRP A 33 11.99 12.46 -17.46
CA TRP A 33 13.10 13.28 -17.95
C TRP A 33 13.92 13.91 -16.82
N LYS A 34 13.27 14.47 -15.79
CA LYS A 34 13.95 15.01 -14.61
C LYS A 34 14.77 13.95 -13.89
N LEU A 35 14.20 12.74 -13.72
CA LEU A 35 14.89 11.62 -13.05
C LEU A 35 16.13 11.17 -13.86
N ALA A 36 15.99 11.04 -15.17
CA ALA A 36 17.06 10.60 -16.07
C ALA A 36 18.21 11.62 -16.20
N ASN A 37 17.92 12.91 -16.05
CA ASN A 37 18.87 14.00 -16.19
C ASN A 37 19.27 14.68 -14.85
N GLY A 38 18.75 14.20 -13.74
CA GLY A 38 19.06 14.67 -12.40
C GLY A 38 20.30 13.99 -11.80
N THR A 39 20.14 13.37 -10.63
CA THR A 39 21.22 12.64 -9.97
C THR A 39 21.52 11.32 -10.67
N LYS A 40 22.80 10.92 -10.65
CA LYS A 40 23.26 9.71 -11.35
C LYS A 40 22.70 8.43 -10.76
N TYR A 41 22.62 8.34 -9.44
CA TYR A 41 22.18 7.15 -8.72
C TYR A 41 20.87 7.45 -8.00
N ASN A 42 19.79 6.79 -8.41
CA ASN A 42 18.45 7.05 -7.92
C ASN A 42 17.79 5.79 -7.36
N TYR A 43 17.15 5.94 -6.19
CA TYR A 43 16.34 4.91 -5.58
C TYR A 43 14.91 5.40 -5.37
N LEU A 44 13.94 4.60 -5.82
CA LEU A 44 12.51 4.86 -5.63
C LEU A 44 11.82 3.65 -4.98
N SER A 45 11.24 3.85 -3.80
CA SER A 45 10.31 2.87 -3.24
C SER A 45 8.86 3.33 -3.41
N ARG A 46 8.00 2.40 -3.79
CA ARG A 46 6.54 2.54 -3.85
C ARG A 46 5.89 1.20 -3.52
N PRO A 47 4.70 1.19 -2.94
CA PRO A 47 3.97 -0.05 -2.71
C PRO A 47 3.74 -0.85 -3.99
N ARG A 48 3.31 -2.09 -3.85
CA ARG A 48 2.92 -2.93 -5.00
C ARG A 48 1.80 -2.28 -5.79
N ARG A 49 1.77 -2.50 -7.12
CA ARG A 49 0.70 -2.05 -8.04
C ARG A 49 0.62 -0.54 -8.30
N PHE A 50 1.68 0.21 -7.99
CA PHE A 50 1.76 1.65 -8.26
C PHE A 50 2.39 2.01 -9.62
N GLY A 51 2.82 1.04 -10.43
CA GLY A 51 3.38 1.30 -11.77
C GLY A 51 4.90 1.45 -11.80
N LYS A 52 5.65 0.90 -10.81
CA LYS A 52 7.13 0.91 -10.79
C LYS A 52 7.74 0.28 -12.03
N SER A 53 7.29 -0.91 -12.41
CA SER A 53 7.81 -1.62 -13.59
C SER A 53 7.49 -0.89 -14.90
N LEU A 54 6.33 -0.24 -14.99
CA LEU A 54 6.02 0.65 -16.12
C LEU A 54 6.98 1.84 -16.17
N LEU A 55 7.31 2.45 -15.02
CA LEU A 55 8.31 3.53 -14.95
C LEU A 55 9.70 3.02 -15.39
N CYS A 56 10.11 1.82 -14.96
CA CYS A 56 11.36 1.19 -15.40
C CYS A 56 11.37 0.97 -16.92
N SER A 57 10.28 0.45 -17.49
CA SER A 57 10.12 0.26 -18.94
C SER A 57 10.12 1.60 -19.69
N THR A 58 9.48 2.65 -19.14
CA THR A 58 9.51 4.00 -19.72
C THR A 58 10.94 4.58 -19.75
N LEU A 59 11.68 4.47 -18.64
CA LEU A 59 13.08 4.89 -18.56
C LEU A 59 13.97 4.11 -19.54
N LYS A 60 13.73 2.80 -19.68
CA LYS A 60 14.44 1.96 -20.65
C LYS A 60 14.22 2.47 -22.06
N CYS A 61 12.98 2.66 -22.50
CA CYS A 61 12.65 3.18 -23.82
C CYS A 61 13.24 4.58 -24.05
N TYR A 62 13.25 5.45 -23.03
CA TYR A 62 13.87 6.77 -23.12
C TYR A 62 15.40 6.67 -23.37
N PHE A 63 16.11 5.88 -22.57
CA PHE A 63 17.56 5.71 -22.74
C PHE A 63 17.93 4.96 -24.02
N GLU A 64 17.07 4.09 -24.54
CA GLU A 64 17.22 3.45 -25.85
C GLU A 64 16.99 4.40 -27.02
N GLY A 65 16.59 5.65 -26.75
CA GLY A 65 16.34 6.68 -27.78
C GLY A 65 15.10 6.41 -28.63
N ARG A 66 14.09 5.69 -28.07
CA ARG A 66 12.85 5.28 -28.77
C ARG A 66 11.86 6.46 -28.85
N LYS A 67 12.27 7.56 -29.51
CA LYS A 67 11.51 8.81 -29.63
C LYS A 67 10.07 8.60 -30.09
N GLU A 68 9.85 7.69 -31.01
CA GLU A 68 8.55 7.37 -31.61
C GLU A 68 7.48 6.96 -30.58
N LEU A 69 7.91 6.36 -29.46
CA LEU A 69 7.00 5.94 -28.37
C LEU A 69 6.54 7.12 -27.51
N PHE A 70 7.25 8.24 -27.55
CA PHE A 70 6.99 9.41 -26.72
C PHE A 70 6.21 10.50 -27.45
N GLU A 71 5.87 10.33 -28.72
CA GLU A 71 5.10 11.31 -29.48
C GLU A 71 3.82 11.72 -28.77
N GLY A 72 3.59 13.03 -28.64
CA GLY A 72 2.43 13.63 -27.97
C GLY A 72 2.49 13.58 -26.43
N LEU A 73 3.64 13.20 -25.81
CA LEU A 73 3.86 13.24 -24.38
C LEU A 73 4.72 14.46 -24.00
N LYS A 74 4.63 14.89 -22.73
CA LYS A 74 5.30 16.09 -22.19
C LYS A 74 6.82 16.10 -22.38
N ILE A 75 7.47 14.95 -22.37
CA ILE A 75 8.92 14.83 -22.56
C ILE A 75 9.38 15.36 -23.93
N MET A 76 8.51 15.36 -24.93
CA MET A 76 8.83 15.87 -26.28
C MET A 76 9.16 17.37 -26.29
N GLU A 77 8.67 18.12 -25.30
CA GLU A 77 8.95 19.55 -25.13
C GLU A 77 10.25 19.78 -24.34
N LEU A 78 10.75 18.75 -23.64
CA LEU A 78 11.90 18.83 -22.73
C LEU A 78 13.17 18.23 -23.33
N GLU A 79 13.03 17.19 -24.17
CA GLU A 79 14.13 16.43 -24.73
C GLU A 79 14.36 16.76 -26.21
N SER A 80 15.54 17.26 -26.53
CA SER A 80 15.91 17.61 -27.91
C SER A 80 16.83 16.60 -28.59
N GLU A 81 17.69 15.91 -27.81
CA GLU A 81 18.81 15.15 -28.40
C GLU A 81 18.49 13.66 -28.65
N TRP A 82 17.62 13.07 -27.85
CA TRP A 82 17.22 11.64 -27.96
C TRP A 82 18.38 10.67 -28.16
N VAL A 83 19.41 10.81 -27.32
CA VAL A 83 20.65 10.02 -27.42
C VAL A 83 20.35 8.53 -27.13
N LYS A 84 20.64 7.68 -28.11
CA LYS A 84 20.53 6.21 -27.94
C LYS A 84 21.68 5.70 -27.08
N ARG A 85 21.36 5.16 -25.90
CA ARG A 85 22.30 4.61 -24.92
C ARG A 85 22.10 3.12 -24.72
N PRO A 86 23.15 2.34 -24.48
CA PRO A 86 23.00 0.97 -23.97
C PRO A 86 22.25 0.98 -22.62
N VAL A 87 21.33 0.03 -22.46
CA VAL A 87 20.59 -0.16 -21.21
C VAL A 87 20.84 -1.56 -20.68
N ILE A 88 21.30 -1.66 -19.43
CA ILE A 88 21.40 -2.92 -18.70
C ILE A 88 20.23 -2.98 -17.74
N TYR A 89 19.33 -3.95 -17.92
CA TYR A 89 18.08 -4.08 -17.17
C TYR A 89 18.06 -5.39 -16.37
N PHE A 90 17.73 -5.29 -15.08
CA PHE A 90 17.53 -6.41 -14.18
C PHE A 90 16.12 -6.40 -13.63
N SER A 91 15.34 -7.48 -13.87
CA SER A 91 14.06 -7.72 -13.23
C SER A 91 14.25 -8.72 -12.09
N MET A 92 14.50 -8.23 -10.87
CA MET A 92 14.91 -9.08 -9.76
C MET A 92 13.76 -9.94 -9.19
N SER A 93 12.53 -9.76 -9.65
CA SER A 93 11.41 -10.67 -9.36
C SER A 93 11.69 -12.11 -9.76
N LEU A 94 12.57 -12.32 -10.74
CA LEU A 94 13.00 -13.63 -11.22
C LEU A 94 14.18 -14.20 -10.43
N GLY A 95 14.74 -13.46 -9.47
CA GLY A 95 15.92 -13.85 -8.68
C GLY A 95 15.69 -14.99 -7.68
N GLY A 96 14.46 -15.49 -7.58
CA GLY A 96 14.15 -16.66 -6.76
C GLY A 96 14.13 -16.40 -5.24
N SER A 97 14.27 -17.49 -4.47
CA SER A 97 14.17 -17.51 -3.01
C SER A 97 15.37 -18.17 -2.31
N SER A 98 16.51 -18.24 -2.97
CA SER A 98 17.77 -18.78 -2.44
C SER A 98 18.98 -18.12 -3.09
N ALA A 99 20.14 -18.24 -2.45
CA ALA A 99 21.41 -17.77 -2.99
C ALA A 99 21.75 -18.45 -4.34
N GLN A 100 21.41 -19.72 -4.48
CA GLN A 100 21.63 -20.46 -5.72
C GLN A 100 20.77 -19.90 -6.87
N THR A 101 19.46 -19.77 -6.67
CA THR A 101 18.54 -19.26 -7.70
C THR A 101 18.86 -17.82 -8.11
N LEU A 102 19.26 -16.98 -7.13
CA LEU A 102 19.74 -15.63 -7.41
C LEU A 102 21.00 -15.62 -8.28
N THR A 103 21.97 -16.49 -7.95
CA THR A 103 23.22 -16.63 -8.71
C THR A 103 22.94 -17.10 -10.15
N GLU A 104 22.09 -18.10 -10.31
CA GLU A 104 21.68 -18.63 -11.63
C GLU A 104 20.98 -17.54 -12.48
N TYR A 105 20.07 -16.79 -11.87
CA TYR A 105 19.40 -15.67 -12.55
C TYR A 105 20.40 -14.61 -13.02
N LEU A 106 21.29 -14.14 -12.13
CA LEU A 106 22.31 -13.14 -12.48
C LEU A 106 23.26 -13.64 -13.58
N ASN A 107 23.69 -14.92 -13.51
CA ASN A 107 24.49 -15.55 -14.55
C ASN A 107 23.78 -15.52 -15.92
N ASN A 108 22.50 -15.85 -15.97
CA ASN A 108 21.72 -15.88 -17.21
C ASN A 108 21.59 -14.48 -17.81
N VAL A 109 21.30 -13.46 -16.96
CA VAL A 109 21.19 -12.06 -17.41
C VAL A 109 22.55 -11.58 -17.95
N LEU A 110 23.64 -11.78 -17.20
CA LEU A 110 24.99 -11.38 -17.68
C LEU A 110 25.35 -12.08 -18.99
N SER A 111 25.08 -13.37 -19.10
CA SER A 111 25.36 -14.14 -20.33
C SER A 111 24.59 -13.60 -21.54
N SER A 112 23.39 -13.03 -21.36
CA SER A 112 22.67 -12.38 -22.45
C SER A 112 23.37 -11.09 -22.93
N TYR A 113 23.87 -10.28 -22.00
CA TYR A 113 24.62 -9.07 -22.33
C TYR A 113 26.04 -9.38 -22.86
N GLU A 114 26.69 -10.45 -22.39
CA GLU A 114 27.99 -10.91 -22.93
C GLU A 114 27.89 -11.35 -24.40
N LYS A 115 26.74 -11.87 -24.84
CA LYS A 115 26.50 -12.14 -26.28
C LYS A 115 26.49 -10.87 -27.12
N ILE A 116 26.12 -9.72 -26.53
CA ILE A 116 26.03 -8.44 -27.23
C ILE A 116 27.37 -7.68 -27.17
N TYR A 117 27.97 -7.59 -25.97
CA TYR A 117 29.12 -6.74 -25.70
C TYR A 117 30.45 -7.51 -25.60
N GLY A 118 30.41 -8.83 -25.65
CA GLY A 118 31.58 -9.69 -25.47
C GLY A 118 31.86 -10.05 -24.00
N ARG A 119 32.80 -10.99 -23.80
CA ARG A 119 33.26 -11.47 -22.50
C ARG A 119 34.78 -11.55 -22.46
N ASN A 120 35.41 -11.13 -21.35
CA ASN A 120 36.78 -11.43 -21.04
C ASN A 120 36.84 -12.72 -20.19
N PRO A 121 37.65 -13.75 -20.56
CA PRO A 121 37.79 -15.01 -19.80
C PRO A 121 38.27 -14.78 -18.34
N ASP A 122 38.99 -13.70 -18.06
CA ASP A 122 39.48 -13.36 -16.72
C ASP A 122 38.39 -12.83 -15.78
N GLU A 123 37.23 -12.47 -16.30
CA GLU A 123 36.07 -12.02 -15.53
C GLU A 123 35.36 -13.22 -14.90
N GLN A 124 35.86 -13.71 -13.75
CA GLN A 124 35.35 -14.94 -13.11
C GLN A 124 34.12 -14.67 -12.21
N SER A 125 34.11 -13.55 -11.45
CA SER A 125 33.01 -13.23 -10.54
C SER A 125 31.86 -12.51 -11.26
N LEU A 126 30.64 -12.61 -10.70
CA LEU A 126 29.46 -11.90 -11.21
C LEU A 126 29.70 -10.38 -11.29
N GLY A 127 30.35 -9.80 -10.27
CA GLY A 127 30.67 -8.38 -10.24
C GLY A 127 31.66 -7.97 -11.33
N ASN A 128 32.76 -8.76 -11.54
CA ASN A 128 33.73 -8.46 -12.59
C ASN A 128 33.11 -8.58 -14.00
N ARG A 129 32.23 -9.55 -14.20
CA ARG A 129 31.48 -9.71 -15.47
C ARG A 129 30.58 -8.50 -15.74
N LEU A 130 29.84 -8.04 -14.71
CA LEU A 130 29.01 -6.83 -14.84
C LEU A 130 29.87 -5.61 -15.19
N ASN A 131 30.99 -5.42 -14.50
CA ASN A 131 31.90 -4.31 -14.73
C ASN A 131 32.49 -4.33 -16.15
N GLY A 132 32.92 -5.49 -16.63
CA GLY A 132 33.38 -5.65 -17.98
C GLY A 132 32.32 -5.38 -19.05
N ILE A 133 31.07 -5.80 -18.82
CA ILE A 133 29.94 -5.47 -19.69
C ILE A 133 29.70 -3.96 -19.73
N ILE A 134 29.71 -3.28 -18.56
CA ILE A 134 29.53 -1.83 -18.46
C ILE A 134 30.59 -1.10 -19.28
N GLN A 135 31.86 -1.46 -19.11
CA GLN A 135 32.98 -0.83 -19.81
C GLN A 135 32.87 -1.03 -21.32
N ARG A 136 32.70 -2.28 -21.78
CA ARG A 136 32.61 -2.60 -23.21
C ARG A 136 31.37 -1.97 -23.88
N ALA A 137 30.23 -1.94 -23.19
CA ALA A 137 29.03 -1.27 -23.69
C ALA A 137 29.27 0.24 -23.89
N TYR A 138 29.96 0.88 -22.95
CA TYR A 138 30.35 2.28 -23.05
C TYR A 138 31.34 2.52 -24.21
N GLU A 139 32.40 1.69 -24.31
CA GLU A 139 33.42 1.82 -25.35
C GLU A 139 32.86 1.61 -26.76
N GLN A 140 31.96 0.61 -26.93
CA GLN A 140 31.34 0.31 -28.21
C GLN A 140 30.33 1.37 -28.64
N ALA A 141 29.56 1.93 -27.69
CA ALA A 141 28.56 2.92 -28.00
C ALA A 141 29.10 4.36 -28.09
N GLY A 142 30.26 4.64 -27.49
CA GLY A 142 30.83 5.99 -27.39
C GLY A 142 30.02 6.95 -26.51
N VAL A 143 29.02 6.45 -25.79
CA VAL A 143 28.15 7.23 -24.89
C VAL A 143 27.88 6.46 -23.59
N GLN A 144 27.66 7.20 -22.50
CA GLN A 144 27.35 6.61 -21.20
C GLN A 144 26.08 5.75 -21.24
N ILE A 145 26.11 4.65 -20.50
CA ILE A 145 25.02 3.66 -20.41
C ILE A 145 24.03 3.99 -19.30
N ALA A 146 22.87 3.34 -19.32
CA ALA A 146 21.94 3.33 -18.20
C ALA A 146 21.82 1.93 -17.57
N ILE A 147 21.63 1.88 -16.25
CA ILE A 147 21.38 0.64 -15.51
C ILE A 147 20.06 0.78 -14.77
N ILE A 148 19.16 -0.18 -14.97
CA ILE A 148 17.83 -0.19 -14.34
C ILE A 148 17.67 -1.51 -13.59
N VAL A 149 17.33 -1.43 -12.30
CA VAL A 149 17.10 -2.59 -11.43
C VAL A 149 15.69 -2.49 -10.86
N ASP A 150 14.79 -3.31 -11.41
CA ASP A 150 13.41 -3.38 -10.95
C ASP A 150 13.23 -4.46 -9.89
N GLU A 151 12.40 -4.17 -8.87
CA GLU A 151 12.05 -5.10 -7.78
C GLU A 151 13.29 -5.67 -7.06
N TYR A 152 14.32 -4.83 -6.81
CA TYR A 152 15.60 -5.26 -6.26
C TYR A 152 15.49 -6.05 -4.95
N ASP A 153 14.45 -5.78 -4.17
CA ASP A 153 14.24 -6.31 -2.83
C ASP A 153 13.52 -7.67 -2.78
N VAL A 154 12.99 -8.17 -3.91
CA VAL A 154 12.22 -9.42 -3.94
C VAL A 154 13.01 -10.64 -3.45
N PRO A 155 14.25 -10.93 -3.91
CA PRO A 155 15.02 -12.06 -3.39
C PRO A 155 15.32 -11.95 -1.89
N LEU A 156 15.45 -10.74 -1.39
CA LEU A 156 15.72 -10.47 0.03
C LEU A 156 14.48 -10.61 0.90
N GLN A 157 13.32 -10.21 0.38
CA GLN A 157 12.03 -10.45 1.04
C GLN A 157 11.74 -11.95 1.16
N HIS A 158 11.98 -12.73 0.09
CA HIS A 158 11.74 -14.17 0.08
C HIS A 158 12.69 -14.94 1.01
N THR A 159 13.91 -14.44 1.20
CA THR A 159 14.92 -15.09 2.06
C THR A 159 14.93 -14.55 3.49
N TYR A 160 14.14 -13.54 3.80
CA TYR A 160 14.10 -12.90 5.13
C TYR A 160 13.81 -13.94 6.23
N GLU A 161 14.59 -13.90 7.32
CA GLU A 161 14.55 -14.88 8.43
C GLU A 161 14.80 -16.34 8.01
N THR A 162 15.45 -16.57 6.87
CA THR A 162 15.94 -17.88 6.45
C THR A 162 17.47 -17.93 6.52
N ASN A 163 18.03 -19.14 6.50
CA ASN A 163 19.48 -19.35 6.41
C ASN A 163 20.10 -18.89 5.08
N HIS A 164 19.29 -18.52 4.09
CA HIS A 164 19.75 -18.02 2.79
C HIS A 164 19.90 -16.50 2.74
N HIS A 165 19.39 -15.77 3.75
CA HIS A 165 19.31 -14.31 3.70
C HIS A 165 20.69 -13.64 3.58
N ASP A 166 21.62 -14.02 4.49
CA ASP A 166 22.96 -13.42 4.48
C ASP A 166 23.75 -13.76 3.22
N ALA A 167 23.59 -14.97 2.70
CA ALA A 167 24.23 -15.36 1.43
C ALA A 167 23.68 -14.54 0.24
N CYS A 168 22.37 -14.29 0.18
CA CYS A 168 21.79 -13.39 -0.83
C CYS A 168 22.32 -11.96 -0.69
N ARG A 169 22.43 -11.44 0.53
CA ARG A 169 23.00 -10.10 0.77
C ARG A 169 24.46 -10.01 0.31
N GLU A 170 25.26 -11.04 0.53
CA GLU A 170 26.64 -11.08 0.08
C GLU A 170 26.76 -11.12 -1.45
N ILE A 171 25.89 -11.89 -2.14
CA ILE A 171 25.80 -11.87 -3.59
C ILE A 171 25.52 -10.46 -4.12
N TYR A 172 24.52 -9.78 -3.55
CA TYR A 172 24.20 -8.39 -3.94
C TYR A 172 25.41 -7.45 -3.73
N ARG A 173 26.07 -7.58 -2.57
CA ARG A 173 27.25 -6.79 -2.26
C ARG A 173 28.30 -6.93 -3.34
N ASN A 174 28.68 -8.16 -3.62
CA ASN A 174 29.75 -8.48 -4.57
C ASN A 174 29.38 -8.13 -6.01
N PHE A 175 28.09 -8.24 -6.36
CA PHE A 175 27.58 -7.93 -7.69
C PHE A 175 27.64 -6.45 -8.04
N PHE A 176 27.23 -5.59 -7.13
CA PHE A 176 27.14 -4.15 -7.38
C PHE A 176 28.35 -3.33 -6.91
N THR A 177 29.39 -3.98 -6.34
CA THR A 177 30.57 -3.30 -5.78
C THR A 177 31.27 -2.37 -6.79
N GLY A 178 31.39 -2.80 -8.03
CA GLY A 178 32.14 -2.04 -9.06
C GLY A 178 31.41 -0.85 -9.65
N LEU A 179 30.10 -0.67 -9.42
CA LEU A 179 29.35 0.43 -10.05
C LEU A 179 29.92 1.81 -9.78
N LYS A 180 30.57 2.01 -8.62
CA LYS A 180 31.19 3.29 -8.25
C LYS A 180 32.44 3.55 -9.09
N ASP A 181 33.28 2.54 -9.28
CA ASP A 181 34.57 2.67 -9.99
C ASP A 181 34.35 2.89 -11.49
N TYR A 182 33.26 2.31 -12.03
CA TYR A 182 32.84 2.49 -13.43
C TYR A 182 31.84 3.64 -13.62
N GLY A 183 31.70 4.51 -12.62
CA GLY A 183 30.76 5.64 -12.68
C GLY A 183 30.94 6.57 -13.88
N TYR A 184 32.14 6.66 -14.47
CA TYR A 184 32.42 7.45 -15.68
C TYR A 184 31.71 6.89 -16.93
N CYS A 185 31.45 5.57 -16.96
CA CYS A 185 30.73 4.92 -18.04
C CYS A 185 29.20 5.07 -17.90
N ILE A 186 28.70 5.48 -16.73
CA ILE A 186 27.29 5.42 -16.37
C ILE A 186 26.66 6.82 -16.39
N LYS A 187 25.56 6.98 -17.13
CA LYS A 187 24.68 8.15 -17.15
C LYS A 187 23.71 8.13 -15.97
N CYS A 188 23.04 6.99 -15.77
CA CYS A 188 22.01 6.84 -14.74
C CYS A 188 21.98 5.41 -14.21
N VAL A 189 21.84 5.27 -12.90
CA VAL A 189 21.41 4.03 -12.23
C VAL A 189 20.06 4.31 -11.58
N PHE A 190 19.05 3.54 -11.94
CA PHE A 190 17.73 3.60 -11.34
C PHE A 190 17.39 2.27 -10.68
N ILE A 191 17.12 2.31 -9.38
CA ILE A 191 16.78 1.13 -8.57
C ILE A 191 15.42 1.32 -7.97
N THR A 192 14.55 0.33 -8.09
CA THR A 192 13.22 0.38 -7.48
C THR A 192 12.84 -0.90 -6.76
N GLY A 193 12.01 -0.75 -5.74
CA GLY A 193 11.48 -1.83 -4.92
C GLY A 193 10.31 -1.37 -4.05
N ILE A 194 9.95 -2.18 -3.09
CA ILE A 194 8.93 -1.89 -2.07
C ILE A 194 9.62 -1.46 -0.79
N THR A 195 10.56 -2.30 -0.32
CA THR A 195 11.26 -2.13 0.96
C THR A 195 12.69 -1.65 0.74
N LYS A 196 13.17 -0.85 1.68
CA LYS A 196 14.55 -0.38 1.69
C LYS A 196 15.39 -1.28 2.59
N PHE A 197 16.39 -1.96 2.02
CA PHE A 197 17.37 -2.78 2.72
C PHE A 197 18.76 -2.11 2.62
N THR A 198 19.06 -1.10 3.46
CA THR A 198 20.35 -0.38 3.41
C THR A 198 21.51 -1.16 4.01
N GLN A 199 21.22 -2.13 4.89
CA GLN A 199 22.25 -3.06 5.41
C GLN A 199 22.84 -3.96 4.31
N ILE A 200 22.26 -3.93 3.13
CA ILE A 200 22.95 -4.39 1.93
C ILE A 200 23.89 -3.27 1.54
N SER A 201 25.14 -3.59 1.41
CA SER A 201 26.19 -2.66 0.99
C SER A 201 25.93 -1.94 -0.35
N LEU A 202 24.85 -2.27 -1.08
CA LEU A 202 24.39 -1.52 -2.23
C LEU A 202 24.23 -0.03 -1.91
N PHE A 203 23.58 0.29 -0.77
CA PHE A 203 23.36 1.68 -0.34
C PHE A 203 24.61 2.28 0.36
N SER A 204 25.38 1.48 1.11
CA SER A 204 26.61 1.95 1.75
C SER A 204 27.77 2.13 0.77
N MET A 205 27.78 1.38 -0.33
CA MET A 205 28.81 1.49 -1.38
C MET A 205 28.51 2.63 -2.35
N LEU A 206 27.22 2.88 -2.63
CA LEU A 206 26.75 4.04 -3.37
C LEU A 206 26.43 5.18 -2.39
N ASN A 207 27.43 5.71 -1.67
CA ASN A 207 27.26 6.87 -0.76
C ASN A 207 26.57 8.08 -1.43
N THR A 208 26.41 8.02 -2.75
CA THR A 208 25.76 9.02 -3.59
C THR A 208 24.37 8.62 -4.05
N LEU A 209 23.82 7.48 -3.57
CA LEU A 209 22.48 7.05 -3.93
C LEU A 209 21.42 8.00 -3.36
N THR A 210 20.72 8.67 -4.24
CA THR A 210 19.67 9.61 -3.89
C THR A 210 18.34 8.86 -3.70
N ASN A 211 17.80 8.90 -2.49
CA ASN A 211 16.45 8.43 -2.23
C ASN A 211 15.45 9.49 -2.74
N VAL A 212 14.79 9.21 -3.86
CA VAL A 212 13.80 10.12 -4.45
C VAL A 212 12.38 9.83 -3.97
N SER A 213 12.19 8.81 -3.12
CA SER A 213 10.87 8.34 -2.68
C SER A 213 10.05 9.40 -1.95
N PHE A 214 10.71 10.29 -1.19
CA PHE A 214 10.06 11.32 -0.37
C PHE A 214 10.15 12.73 -0.97
N ARG A 215 10.78 12.89 -2.14
CA ARG A 215 10.90 14.20 -2.78
C ARG A 215 9.57 14.65 -3.38
N ASN A 216 9.18 15.90 -3.10
CA ASN A 216 7.93 16.49 -3.58
C ASN A 216 7.81 16.45 -5.11
N GLU A 217 8.91 16.63 -5.83
CA GLU A 217 8.96 16.60 -7.29
C GLU A 217 8.61 15.24 -7.92
N TYR A 218 8.75 14.14 -7.15
CA TYR A 218 8.44 12.77 -7.57
C TYR A 218 7.27 12.16 -6.79
N ALA A 219 6.50 12.96 -6.04
CA ALA A 219 5.39 12.47 -5.23
C ALA A 219 4.34 11.71 -6.04
N THR A 220 4.12 12.13 -7.29
CA THR A 220 3.11 11.57 -8.20
C THR A 220 3.68 10.79 -9.37
N ILE A 221 5.00 10.48 -9.38
CA ILE A 221 5.66 9.74 -10.47
C ILE A 221 5.07 8.34 -10.67
N CYS A 222 4.58 7.75 -9.60
CA CYS A 222 3.80 6.51 -9.57
C CYS A 222 2.44 6.78 -8.93
N GLY A 223 1.40 6.07 -9.36
CA GLY A 223 0.04 6.32 -8.94
C GLY A 223 -0.72 7.26 -9.90
N LEU A 224 -1.98 7.49 -9.62
CA LEU A 224 -2.85 8.39 -10.39
C LEU A 224 -3.38 9.49 -9.48
N THR A 225 -3.26 10.75 -9.89
CA THR A 225 -3.92 11.87 -9.20
C THR A 225 -5.41 11.94 -9.57
N LYS A 226 -6.21 12.65 -8.77
CA LYS A 226 -7.64 12.88 -9.07
C LYS A 226 -7.83 13.51 -10.46
N ASP A 227 -7.03 14.53 -10.77
CA ASP A 227 -7.12 15.23 -12.05
C ASP A 227 -6.76 14.33 -13.24
N GLU A 228 -5.74 13.47 -13.08
CA GLU A 228 -5.38 12.49 -14.10
C GLU A 228 -6.49 11.46 -14.34
N ILE A 229 -7.14 10.99 -13.29
CA ILE A 229 -8.27 10.07 -13.43
C ILE A 229 -9.40 10.76 -14.20
N GLN A 230 -9.76 11.98 -13.84
CA GLN A 230 -10.81 12.73 -14.50
C GLN A 230 -10.48 13.04 -15.97
N PHE A 231 -9.21 13.30 -16.28
CA PHE A 231 -8.76 13.63 -17.63
C PHE A 231 -8.62 12.40 -18.52
N TYR A 232 -7.86 11.39 -18.07
CA TYR A 232 -7.52 10.25 -18.92
C TYR A 232 -8.61 9.18 -19.00
N PHE A 233 -9.47 9.05 -17.97
CA PHE A 233 -10.49 8.01 -17.84
C PHE A 233 -11.92 8.57 -17.88
N SER A 234 -12.12 9.73 -18.47
CA SER A 234 -13.41 10.46 -18.46
C SER A 234 -14.58 9.65 -19.02
N GLU A 235 -14.36 8.83 -20.06
CA GLU A 235 -15.38 7.97 -20.69
C GLU A 235 -15.77 6.83 -19.74
N GLN A 236 -14.78 6.12 -19.20
CA GLN A 236 -14.98 4.99 -18.26
C GLN A 236 -15.62 5.46 -16.94
N LEU A 237 -15.29 6.69 -16.49
CA LEU A 237 -15.96 7.30 -15.34
C LEU A 237 -17.44 7.58 -15.63
N SER A 238 -17.81 7.97 -16.87
CA SER A 238 -19.21 8.15 -17.24
C SER A 238 -19.96 6.83 -17.16
N GLU A 239 -19.41 5.79 -17.79
CA GLU A 239 -20.01 4.45 -17.83
C GLU A 239 -20.20 3.89 -16.40
N LEU A 240 -19.21 4.04 -15.53
CA LEU A 240 -19.30 3.60 -14.13
C LEU A 240 -20.34 4.43 -13.34
N ALA A 241 -20.42 5.75 -13.57
CA ALA A 241 -21.39 6.63 -12.93
C ALA A 241 -22.83 6.29 -13.35
N ASP A 242 -23.04 6.03 -14.63
CA ASP A 242 -24.34 5.60 -15.18
C ASP A 242 -24.77 4.26 -14.60
N ASN A 243 -23.83 3.28 -14.45
CA ASN A 243 -24.10 1.99 -13.85
C ASN A 243 -24.57 2.08 -12.38
N TYR A 244 -24.11 3.10 -11.65
CA TYR A 244 -24.55 3.37 -10.27
C TYR A 244 -25.68 4.39 -10.17
N ALA A 245 -26.17 4.92 -11.28
CA ALA A 245 -27.18 5.99 -11.34
C ALA A 245 -26.82 7.22 -10.47
N ILE A 246 -25.54 7.63 -10.48
CA ILE A 246 -25.02 8.77 -9.73
C ILE A 246 -24.24 9.73 -10.65
N THR A 247 -24.00 10.95 -10.18
CA THR A 247 -23.17 11.92 -10.92
C THR A 247 -21.69 11.51 -10.88
N LYS A 248 -20.90 11.93 -11.90
CA LYS A 248 -19.44 11.74 -11.90
C LYS A 248 -18.77 12.33 -10.66
N SER A 249 -19.28 13.44 -10.12
CA SER A 249 -18.76 14.05 -8.89
C SER A 249 -18.97 13.11 -7.69
N ALA A 250 -20.18 12.60 -7.51
CA ALA A 250 -20.50 11.66 -6.44
C ALA A 250 -19.71 10.34 -6.57
N LEU A 251 -19.50 9.86 -7.83
CA LEU A 251 -18.63 8.72 -8.11
C LEU A 251 -17.20 9.00 -7.66
N MET A 252 -16.63 10.15 -8.04
CA MET A 252 -15.26 10.53 -7.68
C MET A 252 -15.07 10.65 -6.17
N ASP A 253 -16.05 11.18 -5.44
CA ASP A 253 -16.01 11.25 -3.98
C ASP A 253 -16.03 9.85 -3.35
N THR A 254 -16.84 8.95 -3.92
CA THR A 254 -16.89 7.55 -3.51
C THR A 254 -15.56 6.84 -3.80
N MET A 255 -15.03 6.98 -5.01
CA MET A 255 -13.73 6.42 -5.40
C MET A 255 -12.58 6.97 -4.56
N SER A 256 -12.62 8.27 -4.20
CA SER A 256 -11.65 8.87 -3.31
C SER A 256 -11.64 8.18 -1.94
N SER A 257 -12.80 7.97 -1.35
CA SER A 257 -12.89 7.28 -0.05
C SER A 257 -12.37 5.84 -0.07
N ILE A 258 -12.41 5.18 -1.25
CA ILE A 258 -12.04 3.76 -1.41
C ILE A 258 -10.59 3.60 -1.83
N TYR A 259 -10.06 4.39 -2.79
CA TYR A 259 -8.82 4.13 -3.51
C TYR A 259 -7.75 5.22 -3.41
N ASP A 260 -8.11 6.44 -2.95
CA ASP A 260 -7.18 7.58 -2.78
C ASP A 260 -6.44 7.51 -1.44
N GLY A 261 -5.69 8.56 -1.15
CA GLY A 261 -5.14 8.85 0.17
C GLY A 261 -3.73 8.34 0.40
N TYR A 262 -3.05 7.84 -0.62
CA TYR A 262 -1.61 7.58 -0.52
C TYR A 262 -0.82 8.87 -0.68
N HIS A 263 0.03 9.17 0.29
CA HIS A 263 0.93 10.32 0.29
C HIS A 263 2.37 9.84 0.46
N PHE A 264 3.24 10.28 -0.46
CA PHE A 264 4.63 9.83 -0.50
C PHE A 264 5.64 10.94 -0.17
N SER A 265 5.18 12.15 0.13
CA SER A 265 6.04 13.27 0.47
C SER A 265 5.37 14.24 1.43
N ARG A 266 6.15 15.21 1.92
CA ARG A 266 5.65 16.26 2.83
C ARG A 266 4.59 17.18 2.19
N SER A 267 4.48 17.20 0.84
CA SER A 267 3.46 17.98 0.14
C SER A 267 2.05 17.41 0.30
N LEU A 268 1.92 16.16 0.76
CA LEU A 268 0.66 15.46 0.95
C LEU A 268 -0.24 15.44 -0.30
N VAL A 269 0.37 15.44 -1.49
CA VAL A 269 -0.38 15.23 -2.74
C VAL A 269 -0.85 13.79 -2.77
N GLY A 270 -2.18 13.60 -2.82
CA GLY A 270 -2.81 12.29 -2.83
C GLY A 270 -2.70 11.61 -4.19
N VAL A 271 -2.47 10.30 -4.16
CA VAL A 271 -2.54 9.45 -5.35
C VAL A 271 -3.36 8.20 -5.07
N TYR A 272 -4.10 7.79 -6.09
CA TYR A 272 -4.86 6.55 -6.14
C TYR A 272 -3.97 5.40 -6.57
N ASN A 273 -4.29 4.20 -6.11
CA ASN A 273 -3.67 2.98 -6.63
C ASN A 273 -4.19 2.70 -8.06
N PRO A 274 -3.31 2.68 -9.08
CA PRO A 274 -3.73 2.49 -10.47
C PRO A 274 -4.43 1.17 -10.73
N PHE A 275 -3.98 0.09 -10.05
CA PHE A 275 -4.55 -1.23 -10.21
C PHE A 275 -6.01 -1.29 -9.74
N SER A 276 -6.31 -0.72 -8.58
CA SER A 276 -7.67 -0.67 -8.05
C SER A 276 -8.58 0.20 -8.91
N VAL A 277 -8.10 1.37 -9.36
CA VAL A 277 -8.86 2.26 -10.25
C VAL A 277 -9.17 1.57 -11.58
N CYS A 278 -8.17 1.02 -12.27
CA CYS A 278 -8.37 0.36 -13.56
C CYS A 278 -9.31 -0.84 -13.46
N ASN A 279 -9.21 -1.64 -12.39
CA ASN A 279 -10.13 -2.76 -12.18
C ASN A 279 -11.55 -2.30 -11.87
N ALA A 280 -11.74 -1.23 -11.09
CA ALA A 280 -13.06 -0.69 -10.81
C ALA A 280 -13.75 -0.20 -12.10
N LEU A 281 -13.00 0.49 -12.96
CA LEU A 281 -13.50 0.98 -14.25
C LEU A 281 -13.78 -0.17 -15.23
N ALA A 282 -12.89 -1.17 -15.31
CA ALA A 282 -13.07 -2.30 -16.23
C ALA A 282 -14.24 -3.23 -15.85
N ASN A 283 -14.44 -3.43 -14.53
CA ASN A 283 -15.51 -4.31 -14.05
C ASN A 283 -16.81 -3.55 -13.76
N LEU A 284 -16.84 -2.25 -13.98
CA LEU A 284 -17.96 -1.34 -13.64
C LEU A 284 -18.44 -1.54 -12.20
N ARG A 285 -17.50 -1.77 -11.27
CA ARG A 285 -17.82 -2.13 -9.89
C ARG A 285 -16.81 -1.60 -8.90
N LEU A 286 -17.29 -0.92 -7.85
CA LEU A 286 -16.48 -0.44 -6.74
C LEU A 286 -16.28 -1.56 -5.70
N ASN A 287 -15.15 -2.24 -5.78
CA ASN A 287 -14.76 -3.37 -4.93
C ASN A 287 -13.34 -3.17 -4.37
N SER A 288 -12.94 -4.05 -3.45
CA SER A 288 -11.55 -4.16 -3.01
C SER A 288 -10.77 -5.06 -3.99
N TYR A 289 -9.80 -4.48 -4.69
CA TYR A 289 -8.98 -5.17 -5.69
C TYR A 289 -7.54 -5.38 -5.24
N TRP A 290 -7.04 -4.52 -4.36
CA TRP A 290 -5.63 -4.49 -3.98
C TRP A 290 -5.14 -5.77 -3.29
N ILE A 291 -5.96 -6.39 -2.43
CA ILE A 291 -5.61 -7.62 -1.71
C ILE A 291 -5.55 -8.85 -2.61
N ALA A 292 -6.40 -8.93 -3.61
CA ALA A 292 -6.46 -10.08 -4.51
C ALA A 292 -5.12 -10.37 -5.23
N SER A 293 -4.12 -9.51 -5.04
CA SER A 293 -2.87 -9.54 -5.78
C SER A 293 -1.69 -10.29 -5.14
N GLY A 294 -1.87 -11.04 -4.05
CA GLY A 294 -0.82 -11.93 -3.55
C GLY A 294 -0.82 -12.22 -2.05
N SER A 295 -0.52 -13.45 -1.69
CA SER A 295 -0.25 -13.88 -0.31
C SER A 295 1.00 -13.16 0.22
N ASN A 296 0.84 -12.35 1.25
CA ASN A 296 1.95 -11.65 1.87
C ASN A 296 2.35 -12.39 3.17
N GLU A 297 3.08 -13.51 3.04
CA GLU A 297 3.54 -14.29 4.21
C GLU A 297 4.32 -13.43 5.20
N MET A 298 5.16 -12.52 4.68
CA MET A 298 5.92 -11.59 5.49
C MET A 298 5.01 -10.64 6.28
N LEU A 299 3.95 -10.13 5.63
CA LEU A 299 2.94 -9.31 6.32
C LEU A 299 2.25 -10.10 7.44
N LEU A 300 1.81 -11.32 7.17
CA LEU A 300 1.14 -12.14 8.19
C LEU A 300 2.06 -12.44 9.39
N LYS A 301 3.36 -12.65 9.15
CA LYS A 301 4.35 -12.79 10.24
C LYS A 301 4.43 -11.52 11.10
N VAL A 302 4.54 -10.35 10.46
CA VAL A 302 4.56 -9.04 11.16
C VAL A 302 3.26 -8.83 11.93
N LEU A 303 2.11 -9.05 11.31
CA LEU A 303 0.81 -8.86 11.96
C LEU A 303 0.63 -9.75 13.19
N ARG A 304 1.04 -11.03 13.10
CA ARG A 304 0.97 -11.95 14.26
C ARG A 304 1.89 -11.51 15.40
N LYS A 305 3.10 -11.03 15.07
CA LYS A 305 4.09 -10.56 16.06
C LYS A 305 3.62 -9.32 16.82
N PHE A 306 2.96 -8.38 16.11
CA PHE A 306 2.58 -7.07 16.64
C PHE A 306 1.06 -6.88 16.78
N ILE A 307 0.30 -7.97 16.90
CA ILE A 307 -1.17 -7.93 16.91
C ILE A 307 -1.76 -6.99 17.96
N ASN A 308 -1.07 -6.84 19.09
CA ASN A 308 -1.50 -5.96 20.20
C ASN A 308 -1.19 -4.47 19.95
N GLU A 309 -0.32 -4.17 18.99
CA GLU A 309 0.06 -2.80 18.65
C GLU A 309 -0.74 -2.25 17.46
N ILE A 310 -1.45 -3.13 16.74
CA ILE A 310 -2.25 -2.78 15.56
C ILE A 310 -3.31 -1.72 15.85
N PRO A 311 -4.00 -1.70 17.00
CA PRO A 311 -4.92 -0.62 17.36
C PRO A 311 -4.31 0.78 17.33
N GLU A 312 -3.03 0.87 17.68
CA GLU A 312 -2.28 2.14 17.79
C GLU A 312 -1.68 2.59 16.46
N LEU A 313 -1.79 1.79 15.38
CA LEU A 313 -1.18 2.11 14.08
C LEU A 313 -1.95 3.17 13.28
N ASP A 314 -3.25 3.33 13.52
CA ASP A 314 -4.01 4.42 12.90
C ASP A 314 -3.79 5.70 13.68
N ASN A 315 -3.25 6.74 13.02
CA ASN A 315 -2.80 8.00 13.61
C ASN A 315 -1.55 7.91 14.52
N CYS A 316 -0.66 6.94 14.28
CA CYS A 316 0.60 6.83 15.01
C CYS A 316 1.66 7.83 14.49
N LEU A 317 2.47 8.34 15.42
CA LEU A 317 3.60 9.21 15.08
C LEU A 317 4.85 8.39 14.79
N ILE A 318 5.65 8.88 13.83
CA ILE A 318 6.97 8.39 13.50
C ILE A 318 7.87 9.59 13.15
N ASP A 319 9.12 9.55 13.56
CA ASP A 319 10.11 10.56 13.18
C ASP A 319 10.34 10.54 11.66
N SER A 320 10.43 11.72 11.01
CA SER A 320 10.55 11.79 9.55
C SER A 320 11.88 11.23 9.06
N ASP A 321 12.99 11.54 9.74
CA ASP A 321 14.30 11.07 9.33
C ASP A 321 14.41 9.56 9.51
N TYR A 322 13.80 9.01 10.58
CA TYR A 322 13.71 7.58 10.79
C TYR A 322 12.93 6.89 9.65
N LEU A 323 11.76 7.42 9.26
CA LEU A 323 10.98 6.86 8.16
C LEU A 323 11.70 6.92 6.81
N GLU A 324 12.38 8.04 6.53
CA GLU A 324 13.03 8.30 5.23
C GLU A 324 14.38 7.59 5.10
N MET A 325 15.13 7.45 6.19
CA MET A 325 16.51 6.95 6.18
C MET A 325 16.64 5.50 6.61
N SER A 326 15.72 4.99 7.45
CA SER A 326 15.87 3.66 8.04
C SER A 326 15.57 2.53 7.04
N ASP A 327 16.24 1.42 7.30
CA ASP A 327 15.98 0.14 6.67
C ASP A 327 14.64 -0.43 7.11
N VAL A 328 14.10 -1.32 6.29
CA VAL A 328 13.02 -2.17 6.75
C VAL A 328 13.47 -2.89 8.02
N ASN A 329 12.73 -2.65 9.09
CA ASN A 329 12.96 -3.30 10.37
C ASN A 329 11.70 -4.08 10.74
N MET A 330 11.81 -5.40 10.74
CA MET A 330 10.70 -6.29 11.12
C MET A 330 10.35 -6.20 12.61
N ASN A 331 11.15 -5.48 13.38
CA ASN A 331 10.85 -5.17 14.78
C ASN A 331 10.11 -3.84 14.95
N ASP A 332 9.88 -3.10 13.84
CA ASP A 332 9.03 -1.92 13.79
C ASP A 332 7.93 -2.09 12.73
N PRO A 333 6.70 -2.41 13.15
CA PRO A 333 5.59 -2.63 12.23
C PRO A 333 5.22 -1.37 11.43
N LYS A 334 5.46 -0.16 11.97
CA LYS A 334 5.11 1.10 11.31
C LYS A 334 5.89 1.27 10.02
N LEU A 335 7.21 1.07 10.08
CA LEU A 335 8.11 1.21 8.94
C LEU A 335 7.78 0.20 7.85
N PHE A 336 7.61 -1.09 8.22
CA PHE A 336 7.25 -2.14 7.28
C PHE A 336 5.89 -1.89 6.61
N LEU A 337 4.88 -1.53 7.40
CA LEU A 337 3.52 -1.30 6.90
C LEU A 337 3.43 -0.05 6.01
N TYR A 338 4.21 1.00 6.30
CA TYR A 338 4.32 2.16 5.42
C TYR A 338 4.95 1.78 4.07
N GLN A 339 6.11 1.13 4.07
CA GLN A 339 6.79 0.73 2.84
C GLN A 339 5.96 -0.25 2.00
N SER A 340 5.23 -1.16 2.66
CA SER A 340 4.32 -2.11 2.00
C SER A 340 3.01 -1.48 1.51
N GLY A 341 2.70 -0.23 1.90
CA GLY A 341 1.51 0.52 1.48
C GLY A 341 0.26 0.27 2.32
N TYR A 342 0.39 -0.35 3.49
CA TYR A 342 -0.72 -0.48 4.45
C TYR A 342 -0.92 0.78 5.29
N LEU A 343 0.15 1.56 5.49
CA LEU A 343 0.10 2.89 6.09
C LEU A 343 0.59 3.94 5.09
N THR A 344 0.16 5.18 5.31
CA THR A 344 0.58 6.36 4.55
C THR A 344 0.78 7.54 5.48
N ILE A 345 1.43 8.60 4.99
CA ILE A 345 1.56 9.87 5.70
C ILE A 345 0.21 10.59 5.67
N LYS A 346 -0.48 10.73 6.80
CA LYS A 346 -1.75 11.46 6.89
C LYS A 346 -1.55 12.94 7.17
N LYS A 347 -0.50 13.28 7.93
CA LYS A 347 -0.21 14.65 8.34
C LYS A 347 1.28 14.81 8.67
N VAL A 348 1.79 16.00 8.44
CA VAL A 348 3.12 16.43 8.91
C VAL A 348 2.97 17.16 10.24
N VAL A 349 3.70 16.73 11.26
CA VAL A 349 3.64 17.29 12.62
C VAL A 349 5.09 17.64 13.05
N GLY A 350 5.50 18.87 12.79
CA GLY A 350 6.89 19.30 13.04
C GLY A 350 7.89 18.47 12.22
N SER A 351 8.83 17.79 12.92
CA SER A 351 9.80 16.86 12.35
C SER A 351 9.28 15.41 12.28
N SER A 352 7.99 15.19 12.50
CA SER A 352 7.40 13.85 12.50
C SER A 352 6.28 13.73 11.47
N TYR A 353 6.00 12.50 11.07
CA TYR A 353 4.83 12.14 10.30
C TYR A 353 3.79 11.43 11.18
N MET A 354 2.54 11.79 10.98
CA MET A 354 1.41 11.00 11.47
C MET A 354 1.04 9.99 10.38
N LEU A 355 1.16 8.71 10.68
CA LEU A 355 0.79 7.62 9.78
C LEU A 355 -0.64 7.14 10.07
N GLY A 356 -1.29 6.59 9.06
CA GLY A 356 -2.60 5.96 9.17
C GLY A 356 -2.94 5.19 7.89
N TYR A 357 -4.08 4.49 7.89
CA TYR A 357 -4.53 3.76 6.70
C TYR A 357 -4.83 4.72 5.55
N PRO A 358 -4.35 4.47 4.32
CA PRO A 358 -4.57 5.40 3.21
C PRO A 358 -6.06 5.57 2.90
N ASN A 359 -6.82 4.49 2.86
CA ASN A 359 -8.21 4.49 2.43
C ASN A 359 -8.99 3.30 2.99
N ARG A 360 -10.28 3.22 2.63
CA ARG A 360 -11.20 2.18 3.08
C ARG A 360 -10.84 0.80 2.52
N GLU A 361 -10.35 0.70 1.29
CA GLU A 361 -9.93 -0.56 0.68
C GLU A 361 -8.82 -1.21 1.52
N VAL A 362 -7.74 -0.48 1.78
CA VAL A 362 -6.58 -0.98 2.53
C VAL A 362 -6.92 -1.28 3.97
N ARG A 363 -7.70 -0.41 4.62
CA ARG A 363 -8.13 -0.65 6.00
C ARG A 363 -8.97 -1.93 6.11
N ASN A 364 -9.96 -2.11 5.24
CA ASN A 364 -10.79 -3.32 5.24
C ASN A 364 -9.97 -4.57 4.95
N ALA A 365 -8.98 -4.43 4.06
CA ALA A 365 -8.00 -5.44 3.76
C ALA A 365 -7.24 -5.89 4.99
N MET A 366 -6.69 -4.94 5.69
CA MET A 366 -5.89 -5.16 6.89
C MET A 366 -6.73 -5.88 7.96
N PHE A 367 -7.92 -5.36 8.26
CA PHE A 367 -8.79 -5.95 9.27
C PHE A 367 -9.38 -7.29 8.85
N GLY A 368 -9.62 -7.53 7.56
CA GLY A 368 -10.00 -8.84 7.04
C GLY A 368 -8.95 -9.93 7.32
N MET A 369 -7.66 -9.55 7.36
CA MET A 369 -6.58 -10.47 7.74
C MET A 369 -6.38 -10.58 9.27
N ILE A 370 -6.53 -9.47 9.98
CA ILE A 370 -6.22 -9.37 11.42
C ILE A 370 -7.34 -9.96 12.27
N LEU A 371 -8.61 -9.66 11.97
CA LEU A 371 -9.73 -10.09 12.81
C LEU A 371 -9.81 -11.61 13.00
N PRO A 372 -9.64 -12.46 11.97
CA PRO A 372 -9.56 -13.90 12.17
C PRO A 372 -8.47 -14.32 13.15
N ILE A 373 -7.29 -13.66 13.09
CA ILE A 373 -6.17 -13.93 14.00
C ILE A 373 -6.52 -13.49 15.42
N MET A 374 -7.05 -12.26 15.59
CA MET A 374 -7.43 -11.71 16.90
C MET A 374 -8.56 -12.51 17.55
N LEU A 375 -9.51 -12.99 16.76
CA LEU A 375 -10.67 -13.74 17.25
C LEU A 375 -10.37 -15.24 17.37
N HIS A 376 -9.21 -15.72 16.94
CA HIS A 376 -8.85 -17.15 16.86
C HIS A 376 -9.90 -17.99 16.12
N LYS A 377 -10.36 -17.45 14.97
CA LYS A 377 -11.38 -18.07 14.13
C LYS A 377 -10.87 -18.20 12.68
N GLU A 378 -11.49 -19.14 11.97
CA GLU A 378 -11.24 -19.27 10.53
C GLU A 378 -11.76 -18.05 9.76
N SER A 379 -11.01 -17.61 8.73
CA SER A 379 -11.38 -16.43 7.93
C SER A 379 -12.77 -16.56 7.28
N SER A 380 -13.15 -17.76 6.86
CA SER A 380 -14.48 -18.04 6.29
C SER A 380 -15.61 -17.85 7.30
N GLN A 381 -15.41 -18.29 8.54
CA GLN A 381 -16.38 -18.11 9.63
C GLN A 381 -16.58 -16.64 9.96
N VAL A 382 -15.48 -15.88 10.07
CA VAL A 382 -15.53 -14.44 10.33
C VAL A 382 -16.23 -13.70 9.19
N SER A 383 -15.89 -14.03 7.94
CA SER A 383 -16.50 -13.40 6.76
C SER A 383 -18.01 -13.64 6.70
N ASN A 384 -18.46 -14.87 6.90
CA ASN A 384 -19.89 -15.22 6.89
C ASN A 384 -20.65 -14.49 8.01
N ALA A 385 -20.11 -14.48 9.23
CA ALA A 385 -20.73 -13.80 10.36
C ALA A 385 -20.82 -12.28 10.16
N ILE A 386 -19.81 -11.65 9.52
CA ILE A 386 -19.84 -10.23 9.16
C ILE A 386 -20.95 -9.94 8.13
N GLN A 387 -21.14 -10.81 7.12
CA GLN A 387 -22.21 -10.62 6.14
C GLN A 387 -23.60 -10.77 6.79
N GLU A 388 -23.77 -11.73 7.67
CA GLU A 388 -25.01 -11.92 8.40
C GLU A 388 -25.32 -10.74 9.35
N LEU A 389 -24.30 -10.25 10.07
CA LEU A 389 -24.39 -9.05 10.89
C LEU A 389 -24.81 -7.84 10.05
N LYS A 390 -24.20 -7.66 8.88
CA LYS A 390 -24.55 -6.57 7.97
C LYS A 390 -26.03 -6.60 7.59
N ILE A 391 -26.53 -7.76 7.16
CA ILE A 391 -27.93 -7.93 6.75
C ILE A 391 -28.88 -7.65 7.92
N SER A 392 -28.58 -8.21 9.09
CA SER A 392 -29.43 -8.05 10.28
C SER A 392 -29.48 -6.61 10.79
N MET A 393 -28.35 -5.86 10.74
CA MET A 393 -28.30 -4.45 11.12
C MET A 393 -29.06 -3.56 10.12
N LEU A 394 -28.95 -3.82 8.83
CA LEU A 394 -29.73 -3.08 7.82
C LEU A 394 -31.23 -3.26 8.04
N ALA A 395 -31.67 -4.47 8.43
CA ALA A 395 -33.06 -4.81 8.73
C ALA A 395 -33.50 -4.40 10.15
N ALA A 396 -32.66 -3.75 10.96
CA ALA A 396 -32.92 -3.44 12.37
C ALA A 396 -33.31 -4.66 13.24
N ASN A 397 -32.86 -5.86 12.86
CA ASN A 397 -33.07 -7.08 13.64
C ASN A 397 -32.00 -7.15 14.74
N ILE A 398 -32.30 -6.55 15.89
CA ILE A 398 -31.34 -6.37 16.99
C ILE A 398 -30.89 -7.71 17.57
N ASP A 399 -31.84 -8.62 17.86
CA ASP A 399 -31.49 -9.90 18.48
C ASP A 399 -30.56 -10.72 17.59
N ARG A 400 -30.82 -10.75 16.29
CA ARG A 400 -29.95 -11.44 15.35
C ARG A 400 -28.58 -10.76 15.23
N SER A 401 -28.54 -9.43 15.19
CA SER A 401 -27.28 -8.66 15.16
C SER A 401 -26.44 -8.94 16.41
N MET A 402 -27.05 -8.94 17.57
CA MET A 402 -26.34 -9.20 18.83
C MET A 402 -25.87 -10.65 18.95
N LEU A 403 -26.65 -11.62 18.46
CA LEU A 403 -26.20 -13.02 18.38
C LEU A 403 -24.99 -13.18 17.45
N CYS A 404 -24.99 -12.53 16.30
CA CYS A 404 -23.83 -12.51 15.40
C CYS A 404 -22.60 -11.90 16.07
N LEU A 405 -22.76 -10.76 16.76
CA LEU A 405 -21.65 -10.13 17.51
C LEU A 405 -21.16 -11.04 18.63
N LYS A 406 -22.08 -11.63 19.41
CA LYS A 406 -21.73 -12.59 20.48
C LYS A 406 -20.92 -13.76 19.94
N GLN A 407 -21.33 -14.33 18.81
CA GLN A 407 -20.59 -15.42 18.15
C GLN A 407 -19.21 -14.98 17.66
N LEU A 408 -19.10 -13.76 17.07
CA LEU A 408 -17.83 -13.23 16.58
C LEU A 408 -16.83 -13.02 17.73
N VAL A 409 -17.24 -12.37 18.82
CA VAL A 409 -16.34 -12.00 19.91
C VAL A 409 -16.16 -13.07 21.00
N ALA A 410 -16.92 -14.18 20.93
CA ALA A 410 -16.83 -15.24 21.90
C ALA A 410 -15.44 -15.90 21.96
N GLY A 411 -14.85 -15.99 23.15
CA GLY A 411 -13.57 -16.64 23.37
C GLY A 411 -12.37 -15.84 22.85
N THR A 412 -12.53 -14.54 22.57
CA THR A 412 -11.44 -13.67 22.13
C THR A 412 -10.29 -13.72 23.12
N PRO A 413 -9.09 -14.16 22.71
CA PRO A 413 -7.97 -14.24 23.62
C PRO A 413 -7.47 -12.85 23.97
N TYR A 414 -7.11 -12.68 25.24
CA TYR A 414 -6.35 -11.52 25.67
C TYR A 414 -4.86 -11.80 25.47
N SER A 415 -4.10 -10.77 25.17
CA SER A 415 -2.64 -10.85 25.22
C SER A 415 -2.22 -11.32 26.63
N THR A 416 -1.43 -12.39 26.68
CA THR A 416 -0.84 -12.90 27.94
C THR A 416 0.27 -11.98 28.47
N GLN A 417 0.67 -10.97 27.71
CA GLN A 417 1.58 -9.94 28.20
C GLN A 417 0.78 -8.95 29.05
N LYS A 418 1.00 -9.01 30.36
CA LYS A 418 0.52 -8.04 31.34
C LYS A 418 1.12 -6.66 31.03
N LYS A 419 0.48 -5.89 30.14
CA LYS A 419 0.61 -4.42 30.20
C LYS A 419 -0.19 -3.99 31.44
N GLU A 420 0.44 -3.30 32.38
CA GLU A 420 -0.18 -2.83 33.65
C GLU A 420 -1.44 -1.96 33.45
N ASN A 421 -1.69 -1.49 32.21
CA ASN A 421 -2.79 -0.59 31.83
C ASN A 421 -3.67 -1.15 30.70
N PHE A 422 -3.89 -2.46 30.60
CA PHE A 422 -4.78 -2.99 29.56
C PHE A 422 -6.25 -2.70 29.92
N VAL A 423 -6.90 -1.83 29.12
CA VAL A 423 -8.30 -1.47 29.29
C VAL A 423 -9.17 -2.40 28.41
N PHE A 424 -9.85 -3.36 29.02
CA PHE A 424 -10.69 -4.34 28.32
C PHE A 424 -11.80 -3.71 27.50
N GLU A 425 -12.42 -2.65 27.98
CA GLU A 425 -13.48 -1.91 27.29
C GLU A 425 -12.95 -1.32 25.96
N GLU A 426 -11.75 -0.74 25.96
CA GLU A 426 -11.08 -0.24 24.74
C GLU A 426 -10.78 -1.34 23.74
N HIS A 427 -10.37 -2.53 24.22
CA HIS A 427 -10.12 -3.68 23.36
C HIS A 427 -11.38 -4.14 22.62
N PHE A 428 -12.50 -4.30 23.33
CA PHE A 428 -13.77 -4.67 22.70
C PHE A 428 -14.30 -3.56 21.79
N ARG A 429 -14.17 -2.30 22.18
CA ARG A 429 -14.53 -1.16 21.33
C ARG A 429 -13.75 -1.18 20.01
N PHE A 430 -12.45 -1.42 20.07
CA PHE A 430 -11.62 -1.57 18.88
C PHE A 430 -12.07 -2.73 17.99
N ILE A 431 -12.33 -3.92 18.54
CA ILE A 431 -12.82 -5.08 17.79
C ILE A 431 -14.16 -4.75 17.11
N LEU A 432 -15.12 -4.22 17.85
CA LEU A 432 -16.46 -3.87 17.32
C LEU A 432 -16.36 -2.82 16.20
N LYS A 433 -15.59 -1.76 16.40
CA LYS A 433 -15.33 -0.74 15.39
C LYS A 433 -14.91 -1.38 14.07
N ASN A 434 -13.96 -2.31 14.12
CA ASN A 434 -13.42 -2.94 12.91
C ASN A 434 -14.37 -3.96 12.29
N ILE A 435 -15.15 -4.67 13.09
CA ILE A 435 -16.26 -5.50 12.60
C ILE A 435 -17.26 -4.65 11.80
N PHE A 436 -17.68 -3.50 12.33
CA PHE A 436 -18.62 -2.62 11.65
C PHE A 436 -18.03 -1.96 10.40
N TYR A 437 -16.74 -1.63 10.41
CA TYR A 437 -16.06 -1.18 9.19
C TYR A 437 -16.06 -2.25 8.09
N LEU A 438 -15.85 -3.52 8.46
CA LEU A 438 -15.91 -4.63 7.50
C LEU A 438 -17.35 -4.88 6.99
N CYS A 439 -18.37 -4.56 7.78
CA CYS A 439 -19.76 -4.51 7.30
C CYS A 439 -19.98 -3.40 6.24
N GLY A 440 -19.03 -2.48 6.09
CA GLY A 440 -19.13 -1.33 5.18
C GLY A 440 -19.89 -0.14 5.78
N PHE A 441 -20.08 -0.11 7.08
CA PHE A 441 -20.76 0.98 7.78
C PHE A 441 -19.83 2.13 8.09
N LYS A 442 -20.39 3.33 8.27
CA LYS A 442 -19.66 4.48 8.81
C LYS A 442 -19.66 4.35 10.32
N VAL A 443 -18.46 4.44 10.93
CA VAL A 443 -18.30 4.29 12.39
C VAL A 443 -17.58 5.50 12.94
N SER A 444 -18.08 6.05 14.03
CA SER A 444 -17.44 7.11 14.83
C SER A 444 -17.24 6.59 16.24
N GLU A 445 -16.06 6.82 16.80
CA GLU A 445 -15.76 6.45 18.19
C GLU A 445 -15.51 7.69 19.04
N GLU A 446 -15.77 7.57 20.35
CA GLU A 446 -15.52 8.60 21.35
C GLU A 446 -16.10 9.98 20.96
N GLN A 447 -17.25 9.99 20.31
CA GLN A 447 -17.88 11.23 19.88
C GLN A 447 -18.23 12.10 21.08
N GLN A 448 -17.54 13.24 21.22
CA GLN A 448 -17.82 14.20 22.27
C GLN A 448 -19.17 14.88 22.04
N MET A 449 -20.00 14.85 23.05
CA MET A 449 -21.29 15.54 23.11
C MET A 449 -21.24 16.57 24.22
N SER A 450 -22.20 17.50 24.24
CA SER A 450 -22.31 18.54 25.29
C SER A 450 -22.41 17.98 26.72
N ILE A 451 -22.86 16.74 26.88
CA ILE A 451 -23.13 16.10 28.18
C ILE A 451 -22.34 14.80 28.39
N GLY A 452 -21.44 14.42 27.46
CA GLY A 452 -20.66 13.22 27.60
C GLY A 452 -20.02 12.72 26.31
N ARG A 453 -19.54 11.48 26.31
CA ARG A 453 -18.88 10.83 25.18
C ARG A 453 -19.55 9.49 24.89
N ILE A 454 -19.91 9.26 23.63
CA ILE A 454 -20.49 8.02 23.13
C ILE A 454 -19.34 7.09 22.74
N ASP A 455 -19.38 5.81 23.13
CA ASP A 455 -18.33 4.86 22.80
C ASP A 455 -18.27 4.58 21.28
N LEU A 456 -19.39 4.22 20.66
CA LEU A 456 -19.47 3.98 19.22
C LEU A 456 -20.80 4.47 18.64
N VAL A 457 -20.71 5.11 17.47
CA VAL A 457 -21.87 5.38 16.61
C VAL A 457 -21.67 4.68 15.29
N VAL A 458 -22.65 3.85 14.88
CA VAL A 458 -22.62 3.09 13.63
C VAL A 458 -23.77 3.56 12.74
N GLU A 459 -23.43 4.16 11.62
CA GLU A 459 -24.40 4.65 10.64
C GLU A 459 -24.46 3.71 9.45
N THR A 460 -25.64 3.11 9.22
CA THR A 460 -25.97 2.31 8.04
C THR A 460 -26.71 3.15 7.00
N SER A 461 -27.08 2.59 5.86
CA SER A 461 -27.99 3.26 4.92
C SER A 461 -29.37 3.52 5.54
N GLU A 462 -29.85 2.65 6.42
CA GLU A 462 -31.21 2.63 6.94
C GLU A 462 -31.32 3.20 8.36
N ASN A 463 -30.32 2.95 9.22
CA ASN A 463 -30.42 3.21 10.66
C ASN A 463 -29.15 3.85 11.22
N ILE A 464 -29.27 4.53 12.38
CA ILE A 464 -28.15 4.97 13.22
C ILE A 464 -28.18 4.19 14.52
N TYR A 465 -27.07 3.52 14.84
CA TYR A 465 -26.90 2.78 16.09
C TYR A 465 -25.97 3.54 17.03
N ILE A 466 -26.40 3.77 18.26
CA ILE A 466 -25.61 4.32 19.36
C ILE A 466 -25.29 3.17 20.30
N LEU A 467 -24.01 2.88 20.48
CA LEU A 467 -23.54 1.76 21.30
C LEU A 467 -22.76 2.28 22.50
N GLU A 468 -23.15 1.85 23.68
CA GLU A 468 -22.44 2.10 24.94
C GLU A 468 -22.00 0.76 25.52
N LEU A 469 -20.69 0.64 25.80
CA LEU A 469 -20.07 -0.59 26.26
C LEU A 469 -19.75 -0.48 27.74
N LYS A 470 -20.01 -1.53 28.51
CA LYS A 470 -19.57 -1.65 29.89
C LYS A 470 -19.11 -3.09 30.18
N MET A 471 -18.08 -3.17 31.01
CA MET A 471 -17.68 -4.46 31.55
C MET A 471 -18.62 -4.87 32.69
N SER A 472 -18.83 -6.19 32.87
CA SER A 472 -19.69 -6.74 33.94
C SER A 472 -19.26 -6.29 35.33
N ASP A 473 -17.94 -6.19 35.55
CA ASP A 473 -17.36 -5.69 36.81
C ASP A 473 -17.42 -4.15 36.96
N ASN A 474 -17.89 -3.43 35.94
CA ASN A 474 -18.09 -1.98 35.92
C ASN A 474 -19.57 -1.60 35.71
N GLY A 475 -20.48 -2.38 36.29
CA GLY A 475 -21.92 -2.13 36.29
C GLY A 475 -22.69 -2.62 35.07
N GLY A 476 -22.03 -3.22 34.09
CA GLY A 476 -22.61 -3.94 32.95
C GLY A 476 -23.69 -3.20 32.18
N VAL A 477 -24.68 -3.95 31.69
CA VAL A 477 -25.79 -3.43 30.87
C VAL A 477 -26.64 -2.38 31.58
N VAL A 478 -26.72 -2.45 32.91
CA VAL A 478 -27.48 -1.49 33.72
C VAL A 478 -26.81 -0.11 33.72
N SER A 479 -25.49 -0.08 33.93
CA SER A 479 -24.70 1.16 33.89
C SER A 479 -24.70 1.77 32.49
N ALA A 480 -24.51 0.96 31.45
CA ALA A 480 -24.57 1.40 30.05
C ALA A 480 -25.95 1.98 29.70
N SER A 481 -27.05 1.31 30.09
CA SER A 481 -28.41 1.79 29.89
C SER A 481 -28.69 3.12 30.60
N TYR A 482 -28.23 3.26 31.84
CA TYR A 482 -28.34 4.50 32.59
C TYR A 482 -27.59 5.65 31.91
N GLN A 483 -26.37 5.40 31.41
CA GLN A 483 -25.55 6.39 30.73
C GLN A 483 -26.24 6.88 29.43
N ILE A 484 -26.78 5.99 28.61
CA ILE A 484 -27.53 6.34 27.39
C ILE A 484 -28.72 7.24 27.74
N SER A 485 -29.53 6.83 28.72
CA SER A 485 -30.76 7.55 29.09
C SER A 485 -30.47 8.90 29.74
N SER A 486 -29.50 8.97 30.67
CA SER A 486 -29.19 10.19 31.42
C SER A 486 -28.47 11.24 30.57
N ARG A 487 -27.78 10.85 29.51
CA ARG A 487 -27.02 11.75 28.63
C ARG A 487 -27.69 12.06 27.30
N HIS A 488 -28.91 11.55 27.08
CA HIS A 488 -29.74 11.84 25.91
C HIS A 488 -28.99 11.80 24.59
N TYR A 489 -28.16 10.77 24.38
CA TYR A 489 -27.30 10.63 23.20
C TYR A 489 -28.05 10.65 21.87
N ALA A 490 -29.30 10.17 21.85
CA ALA A 490 -30.14 10.15 20.66
C ALA A 490 -30.56 11.55 20.18
N ASP A 491 -30.58 12.56 21.05
CA ASP A 491 -31.02 13.92 20.71
C ASP A 491 -30.11 14.57 19.66
N ALA A 492 -28.83 14.21 19.64
CA ALA A 492 -27.88 14.69 18.63
C ALA A 492 -28.24 14.27 17.19
N TYR A 493 -29.06 13.25 17.06
CA TYR A 493 -29.51 12.68 15.78
C TYR A 493 -30.99 12.95 15.51
N ALA A 494 -31.66 13.78 16.33
CA ALA A 494 -33.09 14.10 16.20
C ALA A 494 -33.46 14.70 14.82
N ALA A 495 -32.52 15.38 14.16
CA ALA A 495 -32.71 15.93 12.82
C ALA A 495 -32.48 14.90 11.69
N SER A 496 -32.07 13.68 12.02
CA SER A 496 -31.83 12.63 11.03
C SER A 496 -33.16 12.05 10.52
N SER A 497 -33.23 11.77 9.23
CA SER A 497 -34.35 11.02 8.65
C SER A 497 -34.31 9.50 8.96
N LYS A 498 -33.17 9.01 9.50
CA LYS A 498 -32.97 7.60 9.83
C LYS A 498 -33.42 7.31 11.27
N PRO A 499 -34.04 6.16 11.54
CA PRO A 499 -34.30 5.70 12.90
C PRO A 499 -33.01 5.61 13.72
N VAL A 500 -33.06 6.08 14.98
CA VAL A 500 -31.95 5.99 15.93
C VAL A 500 -32.24 4.87 16.92
N ILE A 501 -31.29 3.95 17.06
CA ILE A 501 -31.39 2.76 17.91
C ILE A 501 -30.23 2.79 18.90
N SER A 502 -30.52 2.93 20.18
CA SER A 502 -29.51 2.90 21.23
C SER A 502 -29.42 1.51 21.85
N LEU A 503 -28.19 1.01 22.03
CA LEU A 503 -27.89 -0.31 22.55
C LEU A 503 -26.86 -0.23 23.68
N ALA A 504 -27.22 -0.73 24.84
CA ALA A 504 -26.32 -0.97 25.96
C ALA A 504 -25.74 -2.39 25.81
N LEU A 505 -24.42 -2.51 25.85
CA LEU A 505 -23.70 -3.77 25.66
C LEU A 505 -22.87 -4.11 26.90
N GLU A 506 -22.99 -5.35 27.37
CA GLU A 506 -22.21 -5.86 28.50
C GLU A 506 -21.20 -6.91 28.05
N PHE A 507 -19.92 -6.65 28.38
CA PHE A 507 -18.82 -7.57 28.14
C PHE A 507 -18.29 -8.14 29.44
N ASP A 508 -17.85 -9.39 29.41
CA ASP A 508 -17.30 -10.06 30.57
C ASP A 508 -15.90 -10.58 30.32
N ARG A 509 -15.04 -10.44 31.35
CA ARG A 509 -13.63 -10.85 31.30
C ARG A 509 -13.46 -12.36 31.33
N GLN A 510 -14.31 -13.10 32.06
CA GLN A 510 -14.16 -14.55 32.23
C GLN A 510 -14.61 -15.30 30.99
N SER A 511 -15.79 -14.96 30.46
CA SER A 511 -16.34 -15.54 29.22
C SER A 511 -15.67 -14.98 27.96
N ARG A 512 -14.94 -13.87 28.09
CA ARG A 512 -14.22 -13.20 27.01
C ARG A 512 -15.13 -12.84 25.83
N GLY A 513 -16.25 -12.20 26.12
CA GLY A 513 -17.20 -11.86 25.08
C GLY A 513 -18.38 -11.01 25.52
N LEU A 514 -19.30 -10.78 24.58
CA LEU A 514 -20.57 -10.13 24.83
C LEU A 514 -21.50 -11.11 25.57
N ILE A 515 -21.96 -10.71 26.74
CA ILE A 515 -22.82 -11.59 27.59
C ILE A 515 -24.28 -11.12 27.61
N ASP A 516 -24.53 -9.81 27.61
CA ASP A 516 -25.87 -9.25 27.65
C ASP A 516 -25.97 -7.95 26.85
N TRP A 517 -27.20 -7.61 26.44
CA TRP A 517 -27.52 -6.35 25.73
C TRP A 517 -28.93 -5.89 26.02
N LYS A 518 -29.14 -4.58 25.90
CA LYS A 518 -30.46 -3.97 26.05
C LYS A 518 -30.67 -2.84 25.03
N LYS A 519 -31.81 -2.87 24.34
CA LYS A 519 -32.29 -1.75 23.51
C LYS A 519 -32.97 -0.71 24.40
N GLN A 520 -32.65 0.57 24.14
CA GLN A 520 -33.22 1.73 24.80
C GLN A 520 -34.22 2.45 23.90
#